data_6f3cbac3f540daffab97c01d91e8e739
#
_entry.id   6f3cbac3f540daffab97c01d91e8e739
#
_cell.length_a   1.000
_cell.length_b   1.000
_cell.length_c   1.000
_cell.angle_alpha   90.00
_cell.angle_beta   90.00
_cell.angle_gamma   90.00
#
_symmetry.space_group_name_H-M   'P 1'
#
loop_
_entity.id
_entity.type
_entity.pdbx_description
1 polymer ?
#
loop_
_entity_poly.entity_id
_entity_poly.type
_entity_poly.pdbx_seq_one_letter_code
_entity_poly.pdbx_strand_id
1 'polypeptide(L)'
;MNVRHSGIGMTSQRTRMRMIERLRAQGIADEVVLSVMGNIPRHIFVEEALASRAYEDVALPINYGQTISSPWIVARMSELLRANSSLGKVLEIGTGCGYQTAVLAHIAQKVFSIERIGPLLTRTRIRLQELQIRNIYLKHADGLLGLAEAGPFDGIIMTAVTTHVPLSLLEQLEVGGRMVFPKGTQKQYLCIIERNVQGFTETVLEEVNFVPLLAGVIKK
;
A
#
# COMPACT_ATOMS: atom_id res chain seq x y z
N MET A 1 -23.43 6.15 -11.54
CA MET A 1 -21.97 5.95 -11.49
C MET A 1 -21.31 7.30 -11.76
N ASN A 2 -20.41 7.77 -10.89
CA ASN A 2 -19.81 9.11 -11.02
C ASN A 2 -18.85 9.08 -12.24
N VAL A 3 -19.03 9.96 -13.22
CA VAL A 3 -18.22 10.05 -14.45
C VAL A 3 -16.71 10.17 -14.15
N ARG A 4 -16.38 10.84 -13.02
CA ARG A 4 -15.00 10.96 -12.53
C ARG A 4 -14.35 9.62 -12.20
N HIS A 5 -15.12 8.61 -11.77
CA HIS A 5 -14.62 7.28 -11.44
C HIS A 5 -14.55 6.34 -12.66
N SER A 6 -15.40 6.53 -13.64
CA SER A 6 -15.38 5.71 -14.88
C SER A 6 -14.19 6.03 -15.79
N GLY A 7 -13.74 7.29 -15.80
CA GLY A 7 -12.64 7.77 -16.64
C GLY A 7 -12.98 7.81 -18.13
N ILE A 8 -12.22 8.58 -18.89
CA ILE A 8 -12.33 8.73 -20.35
C ILE A 8 -10.92 8.67 -20.97
N GLY A 9 -10.77 8.13 -22.17
CA GLY A 9 -9.49 8.08 -22.87
C GLY A 9 -8.43 7.30 -22.07
N MET A 10 -7.33 7.96 -21.70
CA MET A 10 -6.21 7.37 -20.94
C MET A 10 -6.57 6.95 -19.51
N THR A 11 -7.71 7.38 -18.98
CA THR A 11 -8.22 6.97 -17.66
C THR A 11 -9.36 5.94 -17.75
N SER A 12 -9.72 5.50 -18.96
CA SER A 12 -10.83 4.59 -19.23
C SER A 12 -10.63 3.19 -18.64
N GLN A 13 -11.73 2.45 -18.54
CA GLN A 13 -11.72 1.03 -18.16
C GLN A 13 -10.78 0.20 -19.06
N ARG A 14 -10.75 0.48 -20.36
CA ARG A 14 -9.84 -0.22 -21.30
C ARG A 14 -8.37 -0.02 -20.93
N THR A 15 -7.97 1.21 -20.58
CA THR A 15 -6.58 1.50 -20.16
C THR A 15 -6.25 0.79 -18.85
N ARG A 16 -7.22 0.72 -17.95
CA ARG A 16 -7.10 -0.01 -16.68
C ARG A 16 -6.89 -1.50 -16.90
N MET A 17 -7.67 -2.11 -17.79
CA MET A 17 -7.50 -3.53 -18.14
C MET A 17 -6.15 -3.83 -18.79
N ARG A 18 -5.63 -2.93 -19.63
CA ARG A 18 -4.26 -3.06 -20.17
C ARG A 18 -3.19 -3.02 -19.09
N MET A 19 -3.37 -2.23 -18.02
CA MET A 19 -2.51 -2.27 -16.85
C MET A 19 -2.54 -3.66 -16.21
N ILE A 20 -3.71 -4.26 -16.02
CA ILE A 20 -3.86 -5.59 -15.42
C ILE A 20 -3.19 -6.67 -16.28
N GLU A 21 -3.39 -6.65 -17.60
CA GLU A 21 -2.72 -7.58 -18.53
C GLU A 21 -1.19 -7.46 -18.44
N ARG A 22 -0.67 -6.25 -18.35
CA ARG A 22 0.78 -6.02 -18.16
C ARG A 22 1.26 -6.57 -16.81
N LEU A 23 0.56 -6.32 -15.72
CA LEU A 23 0.92 -6.85 -14.39
C LEU A 23 0.97 -8.38 -14.39
N ARG A 24 0.00 -9.04 -15.03
CA ARG A 24 0.00 -10.49 -15.21
C ARG A 24 1.20 -10.97 -16.03
N ALA A 25 1.54 -10.28 -17.10
CA ALA A 25 2.71 -10.58 -17.92
C ALA A 25 4.04 -10.35 -17.18
N GLN A 26 4.05 -9.45 -16.19
CA GLN A 26 5.19 -9.19 -15.29
C GLN A 26 5.29 -10.15 -14.10
N GLY A 27 4.44 -11.19 -14.04
CA GLY A 27 4.52 -12.27 -13.06
C GLY A 27 3.61 -12.12 -11.84
N ILE A 28 2.69 -11.14 -11.81
CA ILE A 28 1.66 -11.08 -10.77
C ILE A 28 0.62 -12.19 -11.04
N ALA A 29 0.48 -13.13 -10.12
CA ALA A 29 -0.35 -14.32 -10.27
C ALA A 29 -1.63 -14.29 -9.42
N ASP A 30 -1.71 -13.42 -8.41
CA ASP A 30 -2.90 -13.32 -7.54
C ASP A 30 -4.04 -12.60 -8.26
N GLU A 31 -4.97 -13.38 -8.81
CA GLU A 31 -6.13 -12.88 -9.56
C GLU A 31 -7.09 -12.05 -8.69
N VAL A 32 -7.10 -12.23 -7.36
CA VAL A 32 -7.89 -11.39 -6.44
C VAL A 32 -7.30 -9.99 -6.41
N VAL A 33 -5.98 -9.87 -6.26
CA VAL A 33 -5.28 -8.58 -6.29
C VAL A 33 -5.48 -7.90 -7.65
N LEU A 34 -5.29 -8.62 -8.75
CA LEU A 34 -5.48 -8.10 -10.12
C LEU A 34 -6.90 -7.61 -10.34
N SER A 35 -7.91 -8.39 -9.93
CA SER A 35 -9.32 -8.01 -10.03
C SER A 35 -9.63 -6.74 -9.23
N VAL A 36 -9.15 -6.65 -7.99
CA VAL A 36 -9.33 -5.46 -7.14
C VAL A 36 -8.71 -4.23 -7.80
N MET A 37 -7.47 -4.32 -8.26
CA MET A 37 -6.79 -3.21 -8.93
C MET A 37 -7.45 -2.81 -10.26
N GLY A 38 -8.04 -3.75 -10.97
CA GLY A 38 -8.84 -3.52 -12.17
C GLY A 38 -10.12 -2.72 -11.91
N ASN A 39 -10.65 -2.77 -10.70
CA ASN A 39 -11.88 -2.06 -10.32
C ASN A 39 -11.62 -0.69 -9.67
N ILE A 40 -10.48 -0.49 -9.02
CA ILE A 40 -10.15 0.78 -8.36
C ILE A 40 -9.65 1.82 -9.40
N PRO A 41 -10.26 3.01 -9.48
CA PRO A 41 -9.87 4.05 -10.44
C PRO A 41 -8.59 4.77 -9.95
N ARG A 42 -7.40 4.21 -10.24
CA ARG A 42 -6.12 4.72 -9.77
C ARG A 42 -5.89 6.20 -10.12
N HIS A 43 -6.42 6.70 -11.25
CA HIS A 43 -6.25 8.08 -11.70
C HIS A 43 -6.83 9.13 -10.76
N ILE A 44 -7.76 8.77 -9.87
CA ILE A 44 -8.28 9.73 -8.87
C ILE A 44 -7.34 9.90 -7.66
N PHE A 45 -6.30 9.08 -7.54
CA PHE A 45 -5.31 9.14 -6.45
C PHE A 45 -4.08 9.99 -6.77
N VAL A 46 -3.98 10.50 -7.99
CA VAL A 46 -2.93 11.41 -8.43
C VAL A 46 -3.52 12.80 -8.71
N GLU A 47 -2.65 13.79 -8.89
CA GLU A 47 -3.08 15.13 -9.34
C GLU A 47 -3.64 15.05 -10.77
N GLU A 48 -4.60 15.92 -11.10
CA GLU A 48 -5.31 15.91 -12.39
C GLU A 48 -4.35 15.95 -13.59
N ALA A 49 -3.29 16.75 -13.50
CA ALA A 49 -2.26 16.85 -14.53
C ALA A 49 -1.52 15.52 -14.80
N LEU A 50 -1.53 14.59 -13.86
CA LEU A 50 -0.90 13.28 -13.95
C LEU A 50 -1.89 12.14 -14.22
N ALA A 51 -3.18 12.42 -14.28
CA ALA A 51 -4.23 11.41 -14.41
C ALA A 51 -4.05 10.52 -15.65
N SER A 52 -3.59 11.07 -16.77
CA SER A 52 -3.32 10.33 -18.01
C SER A 52 -2.20 9.28 -17.85
N ARG A 53 -1.27 9.51 -16.91
CA ARG A 53 -0.13 8.63 -16.62
C ARG A 53 -0.39 7.62 -15.50
N ALA A 54 -1.53 7.72 -14.82
CA ALA A 54 -1.83 6.94 -13.62
C ALA A 54 -1.75 5.42 -13.83
N TYR A 55 -1.89 4.94 -15.04
CA TYR A 55 -1.85 3.52 -15.40
C TYR A 55 -0.52 3.07 -16.03
N GLU A 56 0.46 3.98 -16.19
CA GLU A 56 1.85 3.61 -16.49
C GLU A 56 2.47 2.88 -15.29
N ASP A 57 3.46 2.02 -15.56
CA ASP A 57 4.15 1.30 -14.47
C ASP A 57 5.31 2.12 -13.89
N VAL A 58 4.97 3.28 -13.39
CA VAL A 58 5.88 4.23 -12.76
C VAL A 58 5.31 4.79 -11.47
N ALA A 59 6.19 5.16 -10.53
CA ALA A 59 5.82 5.97 -9.38
C ALA A 59 5.53 7.42 -9.84
N LEU A 60 4.51 8.06 -9.26
CA LEU A 60 4.13 9.44 -9.58
C LEU A 60 4.10 10.29 -8.31
N PRO A 61 4.45 11.58 -8.38
CA PRO A 61 4.41 12.47 -7.21
C PRO A 61 2.95 12.72 -6.75
N ILE A 62 2.77 12.85 -5.42
CA ILE A 62 1.48 13.12 -4.76
C ILE A 62 1.54 14.29 -3.77
N ASN A 63 2.49 15.17 -3.89
CA ASN A 63 2.82 16.25 -2.95
C ASN A 63 3.65 15.81 -1.72
N TYR A 64 4.13 16.80 -0.97
CA TYR A 64 4.95 16.63 0.25
C TYR A 64 6.20 15.76 0.04
N GLY A 65 6.77 15.71 -1.18
CA GLY A 65 7.90 14.86 -1.51
C GLY A 65 7.59 13.36 -1.49
N GLN A 66 6.30 13.00 -1.50
CA GLN A 66 5.84 11.61 -1.50
C GLN A 66 5.39 11.17 -2.91
N THR A 67 5.28 9.87 -3.08
CA THR A 67 4.85 9.27 -4.35
C THR A 67 3.76 8.22 -4.13
N ILE A 68 2.91 8.03 -5.13
CA ILE A 68 2.14 6.80 -5.30
C ILE A 68 3.06 5.76 -5.94
N SER A 69 3.21 4.60 -5.33
CA SER A 69 4.02 3.50 -5.88
C SER A 69 3.51 3.05 -7.26
N SER A 70 4.38 2.51 -8.10
CA SER A 70 3.96 1.99 -9.40
C SER A 70 2.90 0.89 -9.26
N PRO A 71 2.08 0.64 -10.28
CA PRO A 71 1.10 -0.44 -10.24
C PRO A 71 1.71 -1.80 -9.91
N TRP A 72 2.87 -2.11 -10.48
CA TRP A 72 3.55 -3.37 -10.22
C TRP A 72 3.93 -3.54 -8.74
N ILE A 73 4.51 -2.51 -8.13
CA ILE A 73 4.88 -2.52 -6.70
C ILE A 73 3.64 -2.75 -5.82
N VAL A 74 2.52 -2.04 -6.08
CA VAL A 74 1.28 -2.20 -5.32
C VAL A 74 0.75 -3.63 -5.45
N ALA A 75 0.72 -4.18 -6.66
CA ALA A 75 0.28 -5.54 -6.92
C ALA A 75 1.18 -6.56 -6.21
N ARG A 76 2.50 -6.42 -6.36
CA ARG A 76 3.50 -7.33 -5.80
C ARG A 76 3.46 -7.38 -4.27
N MET A 77 3.45 -6.21 -3.63
CA MET A 77 3.37 -6.13 -2.17
C MET A 77 2.04 -6.69 -1.64
N SER A 78 0.94 -6.45 -2.33
CA SER A 78 -0.38 -6.98 -1.94
C SER A 78 -0.46 -8.50 -2.11
N GLU A 79 0.07 -9.05 -3.21
CA GLU A 79 0.19 -10.48 -3.47
C GLU A 79 1.04 -11.18 -2.40
N LEU A 80 2.22 -10.63 -2.11
CA LEU A 80 3.13 -11.16 -1.09
C LEU A 80 2.52 -11.13 0.30
N LEU A 81 1.81 -10.05 0.65
CA LEU A 81 1.14 -9.93 1.93
C LEU A 81 0.01 -10.96 2.07
N ARG A 82 -0.76 -11.13 1.01
CA ARG A 82 -1.91 -12.03 0.98
C ARG A 82 -1.52 -13.50 0.96
N ALA A 83 -0.47 -13.87 0.24
CA ALA A 83 0.05 -15.24 0.12
C ALA A 83 -1.05 -16.30 -0.13
N ASN A 84 -2.03 -15.96 -0.99
CA ASN A 84 -3.20 -16.78 -1.32
C ASN A 84 -4.13 -17.11 -0.12
N SER A 85 -4.03 -16.37 0.98
CA SER A 85 -4.89 -16.49 2.16
C SER A 85 -5.84 -15.30 2.32
N SER A 86 -6.83 -15.43 3.19
CA SER A 86 -7.67 -14.30 3.62
C SER A 86 -6.95 -13.53 4.72
N LEU A 87 -6.99 -12.20 4.66
CA LEU A 87 -6.44 -11.32 5.66
C LEU A 87 -7.54 -10.77 6.57
N GLY A 88 -7.41 -10.94 7.87
CA GLY A 88 -8.31 -10.35 8.87
C GLY A 88 -7.97 -8.88 9.10
N LYS A 89 -6.94 -8.60 9.91
CA LYS A 89 -6.46 -7.25 10.21
C LYS A 89 -5.11 -6.97 9.54
N VAL A 90 -5.04 -5.86 8.82
CA VAL A 90 -3.81 -5.39 8.18
C VAL A 90 -3.43 -4.02 8.72
N LEU A 91 -2.14 -3.83 9.01
CA LEU A 91 -1.54 -2.54 9.30
C LEU A 91 -0.76 -2.04 8.09
N GLU A 92 -1.05 -0.84 7.63
CA GLU A 92 -0.30 -0.12 6.61
C GLU A 92 0.48 1.04 7.24
N ILE A 93 1.78 1.11 6.96
CA ILE A 93 2.64 2.24 7.32
C ILE A 93 2.93 3.05 6.06
N GLY A 94 2.39 4.29 6.02
CA GLY A 94 2.45 5.18 4.87
C GLY A 94 1.17 5.13 4.03
N THR A 95 0.09 5.76 4.52
CA THR A 95 -1.19 5.88 3.78
C THR A 95 -1.00 6.59 2.44
N GLY A 96 -0.17 7.63 2.41
CA GLY A 96 0.06 8.44 1.21
C GLY A 96 -1.24 8.99 0.62
N CYS A 97 -1.44 8.78 -0.69
CA CYS A 97 -2.69 9.16 -1.37
C CYS A 97 -3.86 8.19 -1.11
N GLY A 98 -3.62 7.02 -0.48
CA GLY A 98 -4.63 6.02 -0.14
C GLY A 98 -4.89 4.96 -1.21
N TYR A 99 -4.09 4.88 -2.27
CA TYR A 99 -4.31 3.86 -3.30
C TYR A 99 -4.00 2.45 -2.79
N GLN A 100 -2.86 2.25 -2.11
CA GLN A 100 -2.52 0.98 -1.47
C GLN A 100 -3.55 0.64 -0.39
N THR A 101 -3.98 1.62 0.43
CA THR A 101 -5.05 1.46 1.42
C THR A 101 -6.34 0.96 0.79
N ALA A 102 -6.74 1.54 -0.36
CA ALA A 102 -7.94 1.12 -1.09
C ALA A 102 -7.83 -0.31 -1.61
N VAL A 103 -6.66 -0.73 -2.13
CA VAL A 103 -6.42 -2.12 -2.55
C VAL A 103 -6.52 -3.06 -1.36
N LEU A 104 -5.84 -2.75 -0.25
CA LEU A 104 -5.88 -3.55 0.98
C LEU A 104 -7.29 -3.71 1.54
N ALA A 105 -8.10 -2.65 1.49
CA ALA A 105 -9.48 -2.67 1.98
C ALA A 105 -10.39 -3.67 1.24
N HIS A 106 -10.04 -4.06 0.01
CA HIS A 106 -10.79 -5.05 -0.76
C HIS A 106 -10.26 -6.48 -0.61
N ILE A 107 -9.08 -6.65 0.02
CA ILE A 107 -8.46 -7.98 0.23
C ILE A 107 -8.33 -8.36 1.70
N ALA A 108 -8.65 -7.44 2.63
CA ALA A 108 -8.62 -7.65 4.06
C ALA A 108 -9.96 -7.27 4.72
N GLN A 109 -10.27 -7.85 5.87
CA GLN A 109 -11.49 -7.51 6.61
C GLN A 109 -11.42 -6.11 7.24
N LYS A 110 -10.26 -5.74 7.80
CA LYS A 110 -10.01 -4.42 8.40
C LYS A 110 -8.61 -3.93 8.05
N VAL A 111 -8.50 -2.67 7.67
CA VAL A 111 -7.22 -2.01 7.39
C VAL A 111 -7.03 -0.85 8.36
N PHE A 112 -5.91 -0.88 9.08
CA PHE A 112 -5.41 0.22 9.89
C PHE A 112 -4.28 0.86 9.12
N SER A 113 -4.34 2.18 8.89
CA SER A 113 -3.33 2.85 8.09
C SER A 113 -2.81 4.10 8.79
N ILE A 114 -1.49 4.21 8.88
CA ILE A 114 -0.80 5.31 9.57
C ILE A 114 -0.14 6.23 8.54
N GLU A 115 -0.37 7.53 8.70
CA GLU A 115 0.28 8.58 7.93
C GLU A 115 0.87 9.63 8.86
N ARG A 116 2.15 9.99 8.63
CA ARG A 116 2.85 11.02 9.40
C ARG A 116 2.54 12.45 8.94
N ILE A 117 2.04 12.64 7.72
CA ILE A 117 1.75 13.93 7.11
C ILE A 117 0.25 14.22 7.20
N GLY A 118 -0.14 15.04 8.21
CA GLY A 118 -1.53 15.35 8.50
C GLY A 118 -2.33 15.90 7.31
N PRO A 119 -1.84 16.92 6.59
CA PRO A 119 -2.53 17.44 5.40
C PRO A 119 -2.75 16.41 4.29
N LEU A 120 -1.81 15.49 4.08
CA LEU A 120 -1.95 14.40 3.11
C LEU A 120 -3.05 13.43 3.56
N LEU A 121 -3.03 13.02 4.82
CA LEU A 121 -4.05 12.13 5.40
C LEU A 121 -5.47 12.72 5.32
N THR A 122 -5.61 14.04 5.53
CA THR A 122 -6.90 14.73 5.41
C THR A 122 -7.49 14.59 4.00
N ARG A 123 -6.69 14.85 2.97
CA ARG A 123 -7.10 14.68 1.55
C ARG A 123 -7.46 13.22 1.24
N THR A 124 -6.64 12.30 1.74
CA THR A 124 -6.84 10.86 1.54
C THR A 124 -8.12 10.37 2.19
N ARG A 125 -8.45 10.84 3.39
CA ARG A 125 -9.70 10.50 4.07
C ARG A 125 -10.93 10.85 3.23
N ILE A 126 -10.97 12.06 2.65
CA ILE A 126 -12.07 12.51 1.77
C ILE A 126 -12.20 11.56 0.57
N ARG A 127 -11.08 11.27 -0.10
CA ARG A 127 -11.04 10.40 -1.28
C ARG A 127 -11.56 8.98 -1.00
N LEU A 128 -11.12 8.38 0.11
CA LEU A 128 -11.56 7.03 0.50
C LEU A 128 -13.05 7.01 0.93
N GLN A 129 -13.56 8.09 1.52
CA GLN A 129 -15.00 8.26 1.81
C GLN A 129 -15.82 8.37 0.51
N GLU A 130 -15.36 9.13 -0.50
CA GLU A 130 -16.01 9.22 -1.81
C GLU A 130 -16.10 7.85 -2.50
N LEU A 131 -15.11 6.97 -2.30
CA LEU A 131 -15.11 5.59 -2.76
C LEU A 131 -15.96 4.64 -1.91
N GLN A 132 -16.59 5.15 -0.84
CA GLN A 132 -17.44 4.39 0.09
C GLN A 132 -16.72 3.21 0.77
N ILE A 133 -15.39 3.30 0.94
CA ILE A 133 -14.60 2.29 1.66
C ILE A 133 -14.81 2.49 3.16
N ARG A 134 -15.33 1.48 3.88
CA ARG A 134 -15.79 1.61 5.26
C ARG A 134 -14.97 0.82 6.28
N ASN A 135 -14.16 -0.14 5.84
CA ASN A 135 -13.37 -1.03 6.70
C ASN A 135 -11.93 -0.52 6.93
N ILE A 136 -11.72 0.80 6.84
CA ILE A 136 -10.43 1.47 7.03
C ILE A 136 -10.43 2.37 8.27
N TYR A 137 -9.31 2.37 8.99
CA TYR A 137 -9.07 3.16 10.19
C TYR A 137 -7.79 3.97 10.00
N LEU A 138 -7.94 5.27 9.69
CA LEU A 138 -6.83 6.17 9.38
C LEU A 138 -6.35 6.89 10.63
N LYS A 139 -5.04 6.82 10.94
CA LYS A 139 -4.41 7.47 12.09
C LYS A 139 -3.28 8.40 11.67
N HIS A 140 -3.30 9.64 12.14
CA HIS A 140 -2.17 10.58 12.03
C HIS A 140 -1.20 10.27 13.16
N ALA A 141 -0.10 9.56 12.86
CA ALA A 141 0.87 9.11 13.85
C ALA A 141 2.24 8.82 13.21
N ASP A 142 3.22 8.55 14.06
CA ASP A 142 4.53 8.05 13.66
C ASP A 142 4.43 6.55 13.33
N GLY A 143 4.76 6.20 12.08
CA GLY A 143 4.72 4.82 11.61
C GLY A 143 5.72 3.87 12.28
N LEU A 144 6.82 4.41 12.85
CA LEU A 144 7.79 3.59 13.58
C LEU A 144 7.21 2.90 14.82
N LEU A 145 6.16 3.47 15.40
CA LEU A 145 5.52 2.94 16.60
C LEU A 145 4.43 1.89 16.28
N GLY A 146 3.97 1.84 15.02
CA GLY A 146 2.84 1.01 14.66
C GLY A 146 1.54 1.43 15.34
N LEU A 147 0.70 0.44 15.67
CA LEU A 147 -0.62 0.64 16.30
C LEU A 147 -0.94 -0.53 17.25
N ALA A 148 -0.16 -0.65 18.32
CA ALA A 148 -0.23 -1.78 19.25
C ALA A 148 -1.63 -2.00 19.83
N GLU A 149 -2.40 -0.92 20.07
CA GLU A 149 -3.76 -0.99 20.58
C GLU A 149 -4.77 -1.67 19.65
N ALA A 150 -4.46 -1.78 18.35
CA ALA A 150 -5.29 -2.49 17.37
C ALA A 150 -4.76 -3.87 16.98
N GLY A 151 -3.50 -4.15 17.34
CA GLY A 151 -2.86 -5.44 17.06
C GLY A 151 -3.48 -6.63 17.82
N PRO A 152 -2.98 -7.85 17.60
CA PRO A 152 -2.02 -8.18 16.54
C PRO A 152 -2.61 -8.13 15.15
N PHE A 153 -1.73 -8.10 14.12
CA PHE A 153 -2.10 -8.00 12.71
C PHE A 153 -1.70 -9.25 11.94
N ASP A 154 -2.57 -9.76 11.08
CA ASP A 154 -2.28 -10.85 10.15
C ASP A 154 -1.24 -10.43 9.09
N GLY A 155 -1.27 -9.15 8.72
CA GLY A 155 -0.34 -8.58 7.77
C GLY A 155 0.09 -7.17 8.15
N ILE A 156 1.36 -6.86 7.92
CA ILE A 156 1.89 -5.49 8.01
C ILE A 156 2.52 -5.14 6.68
N ILE A 157 2.14 -4.01 6.09
CA ILE A 157 2.76 -3.49 4.87
C ILE A 157 3.38 -2.13 5.15
N MET A 158 4.63 -1.93 4.76
CA MET A 158 5.30 -0.64 4.90
C MET A 158 5.68 -0.12 3.52
N THR A 159 5.21 1.08 3.17
CA THR A 159 5.40 1.71 1.86
C THR A 159 6.52 2.77 1.88
N ALA A 160 7.43 2.65 2.82
CA ALA A 160 8.63 3.49 2.96
C ALA A 160 9.82 2.62 3.35
N VAL A 161 11.03 2.94 2.82
CA VAL A 161 12.22 2.13 3.07
C VAL A 161 12.79 2.37 4.46
N THR A 162 13.24 1.30 5.10
CA THR A 162 13.98 1.34 6.37
C THR A 162 15.31 0.61 6.28
N THR A 163 16.27 0.96 7.12
CA THR A 163 17.52 0.19 7.29
C THR A 163 17.32 -1.04 8.18
N HIS A 164 16.41 -0.92 9.16
CA HIS A 164 16.01 -2.01 10.06
C HIS A 164 14.55 -1.87 10.42
N VAL A 165 13.89 -3.00 10.56
CA VAL A 165 12.49 -3.03 11.00
C VAL A 165 12.44 -2.72 12.50
N PRO A 166 11.63 -1.72 12.93
CA PRO A 166 11.41 -1.47 14.34
C PRO A 166 10.84 -2.71 15.06
N LEU A 167 11.41 -3.07 16.21
CA LEU A 167 10.93 -4.21 17.01
C LEU A 167 9.44 -4.05 17.37
N SER A 168 9.02 -2.82 17.63
CA SER A 168 7.61 -2.47 17.88
C SER A 168 6.64 -2.92 16.79
N LEU A 169 7.07 -2.98 15.52
CA LEU A 169 6.23 -3.48 14.42
C LEU A 169 6.24 -5.01 14.37
N LEU A 170 7.39 -5.63 14.64
CA LEU A 170 7.49 -7.09 14.66
C LEU A 170 6.64 -7.71 15.77
N GLU A 171 6.61 -7.09 16.96
CA GLU A 171 5.80 -7.53 18.08
C GLU A 171 4.29 -7.46 17.80
N GLN A 172 3.87 -6.56 16.91
CA GLN A 172 2.47 -6.40 16.50
C GLN A 172 2.04 -7.37 15.38
N LEU A 173 2.96 -8.15 14.81
CA LEU A 173 2.62 -9.17 13.82
C LEU A 173 2.07 -10.41 14.52
N GLU A 174 0.97 -10.99 14.03
CA GLU A 174 0.40 -12.25 14.57
C GLU A 174 1.34 -13.44 14.28
N VAL A 175 1.27 -14.50 15.08
CA VAL A 175 1.93 -15.77 14.76
C VAL A 175 1.29 -16.34 13.49
N GLY A 176 2.09 -16.65 12.48
CA GLY A 176 1.63 -16.98 11.12
C GLY A 176 1.43 -15.74 10.23
N GLY A 177 1.54 -14.54 10.80
CA GLY A 177 1.43 -13.29 10.05
C GLY A 177 2.68 -12.94 9.24
N ARG A 178 2.51 -11.99 8.33
CA ARG A 178 3.54 -11.61 7.36
C ARG A 178 3.69 -10.09 7.27
N MET A 179 4.94 -9.61 7.26
CA MET A 179 5.27 -8.21 7.00
C MET A 179 5.97 -8.10 5.64
N VAL A 180 5.51 -7.17 4.79
CA VAL A 180 6.11 -6.84 3.49
C VAL A 180 6.61 -5.41 3.52
N PHE A 181 7.89 -5.19 3.22
CA PHE A 181 8.52 -3.88 3.37
C PHE A 181 9.79 -3.74 2.51
N PRO A 182 10.16 -2.51 2.09
CA PRO A 182 11.44 -2.24 1.48
C PRO A 182 12.54 -2.03 2.54
N LYS A 183 13.72 -2.62 2.32
CA LYS A 183 14.89 -2.52 3.19
C LYS A 183 16.13 -2.09 2.41
N GLY A 184 16.90 -1.18 2.95
CA GLY A 184 18.16 -0.76 2.35
C GLY A 184 18.46 0.73 2.53
N THR A 185 19.51 1.18 1.82
CA THR A 185 19.97 2.56 1.76
C THR A 185 20.10 3.00 0.31
N GLN A 186 21.30 2.93 -0.30
CA GLN A 186 21.51 3.21 -1.72
C GLN A 186 20.90 2.13 -2.63
N LYS A 187 21.01 0.87 -2.23
CA LYS A 187 20.29 -0.24 -2.83
C LYS A 187 19.21 -0.69 -1.87
N GLN A 188 18.01 -0.83 -2.39
CA GLN A 188 16.83 -1.20 -1.63
C GLN A 188 16.24 -2.49 -2.20
N TYR A 189 15.81 -3.38 -1.33
CA TYR A 189 15.20 -4.65 -1.70
C TYR A 189 13.84 -4.79 -1.03
N LEU A 190 12.88 -5.34 -1.73
CA LEU A 190 11.64 -5.78 -1.13
C LEU A 190 11.93 -6.98 -0.25
N CYS A 191 11.43 -6.97 0.97
CA CYS A 191 11.63 -8.02 1.96
C CYS A 191 10.31 -8.49 2.53
N ILE A 192 10.29 -9.75 2.96
CA ILE A 192 9.22 -10.35 3.75
C ILE A 192 9.79 -10.76 5.09
N ILE A 193 9.05 -10.50 6.17
CA ILE A 193 9.25 -11.17 7.45
C ILE A 193 8.00 -12.01 7.74
N GLU A 194 8.20 -13.27 8.07
CA GLU A 194 7.16 -14.18 8.54
C GLU A 194 7.38 -14.48 10.02
N ARG A 195 6.33 -14.33 10.83
CA ARG A 195 6.35 -14.71 12.24
C ARG A 195 5.87 -16.13 12.40
N ASN A 196 6.67 -16.98 13.01
CA ASN A 196 6.31 -18.34 13.41
C ASN A 196 6.45 -18.50 14.93
N VAL A 197 6.11 -19.66 15.46
CA VAL A 197 6.21 -19.96 16.90
C VAL A 197 7.64 -19.92 17.47
N GLN A 198 8.65 -20.02 16.58
CA GLN A 198 10.08 -20.01 16.97
C GLN A 198 10.71 -18.61 16.82
N GLY A 199 10.01 -17.65 16.19
CA GLY A 199 10.50 -16.29 15.95
C GLY A 199 10.17 -15.74 14.57
N PHE A 200 11.13 -15.06 13.96
CA PHE A 200 10.95 -14.35 12.68
C PHE A 200 11.92 -14.88 11.63
N THR A 201 11.41 -15.08 10.43
CA THR A 201 12.24 -15.43 9.26
C THR A 201 12.15 -14.29 8.24
N GLU A 202 13.31 -13.76 7.82
CA GLU A 202 13.39 -12.71 6.78
C GLU A 202 13.80 -13.31 5.43
N THR A 203 13.11 -12.94 4.37
CA THR A 203 13.44 -13.28 2.98
C THR A 203 13.62 -11.99 2.18
N VAL A 204 14.74 -11.90 1.45
CA VAL A 204 15.05 -10.77 0.56
C VAL A 204 14.64 -11.14 -0.87
N LEU A 205 13.97 -10.22 -1.55
CA LEU A 205 13.41 -10.41 -2.88
C LEU A 205 14.04 -9.43 -3.89
N GLU A 206 13.23 -8.90 -4.81
CA GLU A 206 13.64 -8.02 -5.89
C GLU A 206 14.08 -6.62 -5.44
N GLU A 207 14.92 -5.97 -6.26
CA GLU A 207 15.36 -4.59 -6.07
C GLU A 207 14.21 -3.62 -6.32
N VAL A 208 14.07 -2.60 -5.44
CA VAL A 208 12.99 -1.62 -5.44
C VAL A 208 13.51 -0.23 -5.11
N ASN A 209 12.67 0.80 -5.24
CA ASN A 209 13.01 2.17 -4.85
C ASN A 209 11.83 2.85 -4.16
N PHE A 210 12.01 3.22 -2.90
CA PHE A 210 11.02 3.87 -2.04
C PHE A 210 11.57 5.13 -1.37
N VAL A 211 10.66 6.01 -0.99
CA VAL A 211 10.94 7.12 -0.09
C VAL A 211 11.32 6.62 1.31
N PRO A 212 12.18 7.34 2.07
CA PRO A 212 12.61 6.88 3.39
C PRO A 212 11.49 6.92 4.42
N LEU A 213 11.50 5.94 5.33
CA LEU A 213 10.71 5.96 6.56
C LEU A 213 11.29 7.01 7.52
N LEU A 214 10.51 8.01 7.87
CA LEU A 214 10.94 9.11 8.73
C LEU A 214 10.14 9.12 10.03
N ALA A 215 10.83 9.38 11.13
CA ALA A 215 10.23 9.53 12.46
C ALA A 215 9.41 10.82 12.58
N GLY A 216 8.51 10.83 13.56
CA GLY A 216 7.70 11.98 13.94
C GLY A 216 6.55 12.26 12.97
N VAL A 217 5.79 13.30 13.29
CA VAL A 217 4.59 13.72 12.53
C VAL A 217 4.70 15.14 12.01
N ILE A 218 4.08 15.41 10.87
CA ILE A 218 3.93 16.75 10.28
C ILE A 218 2.47 17.16 10.42
N LYS A 219 2.21 18.28 11.13
CA LYS A 219 0.84 18.78 11.41
C LYS A 219 0.36 19.81 10.39
N LYS A 220 1.26 20.51 9.70
CA LYS A 220 0.97 21.58 8.73
C LYS A 220 1.84 21.43 7.48
#